data_a22fb8d2d0e913044cd4249cf87ce7d2
#
_entry.id   a22fb8d2d0e913044cd4249cf87ce7d2
#
_cell.length_a   1.000
_cell.length_b   1.000
_cell.length_c   1.000
_cell.angle_alpha   90.00
_cell.angle_beta   90.00
_cell.angle_gamma   90.00
#
_symmetry.space_group_name_H-M   'P 1'
#
loop_
_entity.id
_entity.type
_entity.pdbx_description
1 polymer ?
#
loop_
_entity_poly.entity_id
_entity_poly.type
_entity_poly.pdbx_seq_one_letter_code
_entity_poly.pdbx_strand_id
1 'polypeptide(L)'
;MRILRTPDTCFDGLKDYPFEPNYTQITTDDGSALRIHHLDEGARDGDLVLCLHGQPVWSYLYRKMVPYLTQSGLRVIAPDLPGYGKSDKPAAREDYSYERQVEWMGQWLEENDFNNITVFGQDWGGLIGLRLVANHPDRFARVVISNTGLPYNPTTSEQLLKEIQQFRTDAPTPSLMAMQKAISGMPSGDPALKFAYWQKFCWESEQLPVGMMMQMMMERPSTPVMAVNFLMNQLGLFNYSPCRSDVAKAYDAPFPDASYKMGPRAMPSHVPTTSASA
;
A
#
# COMPACT_ATOMS: atom_id res chain seq x y z
N MET A 1 -8.74 19.82 -2.52
CA MET A 1 -8.85 18.33 -2.58
C MET A 1 -9.93 17.87 -1.60
N ARG A 2 -10.84 16.95 -2.00
CA ARG A 2 -11.81 16.33 -1.07
C ARG A 2 -11.13 15.21 -0.31
N ILE A 3 -11.27 15.20 1.01
CA ILE A 3 -10.63 14.20 1.88
C ILE A 3 -11.71 13.39 2.59
N LEU A 4 -11.53 12.06 2.62
CA LEU A 4 -12.34 11.10 3.36
C LEU A 4 -11.55 10.64 4.58
N ARG A 5 -12.26 10.37 5.66
CA ARG A 5 -11.71 9.79 6.88
C ARG A 5 -12.49 8.54 7.24
N THR A 6 -11.80 7.42 7.35
CA THR A 6 -12.40 6.16 7.78
C THR A 6 -12.87 6.30 9.24
N PRO A 7 -14.12 5.94 9.56
CA PRO A 7 -14.60 5.93 10.94
C PRO A 7 -13.75 5.04 11.84
N ASP A 8 -13.46 5.50 13.06
CA ASP A 8 -12.61 4.75 13.99
C ASP A 8 -13.21 3.37 14.33
N THR A 9 -14.56 3.26 14.36
CA THR A 9 -15.26 1.98 14.56
C THR A 9 -14.94 0.90 13.54
N CYS A 10 -14.41 1.26 12.36
CA CYS A 10 -13.96 0.27 11.37
C CYS A 10 -12.73 -0.51 11.84
N PHE A 11 -11.99 0.04 12.82
CA PHE A 11 -10.74 -0.54 13.33
C PHE A 11 -10.92 -1.23 14.69
N ASP A 12 -12.15 -1.32 15.20
CA ASP A 12 -12.43 -1.96 16.49
C ASP A 12 -12.16 -3.46 16.46
N GLY A 13 -11.51 -3.97 17.50
CA GLY A 13 -11.28 -5.40 17.71
C GLY A 13 -10.38 -6.07 16.67
N LEU A 14 -9.50 -5.33 16.02
CA LEU A 14 -8.54 -5.90 15.07
C LEU A 14 -7.55 -6.84 15.79
N LYS A 15 -7.44 -8.04 15.28
CA LYS A 15 -6.59 -9.08 15.85
C LYS A 15 -5.11 -8.70 15.83
N ASP A 16 -4.44 -8.88 16.95
CA ASP A 16 -3.00 -8.60 17.11
C ASP A 16 -2.61 -7.13 16.83
N TYR A 17 -3.53 -6.17 17.01
CA TYR A 17 -3.28 -4.75 16.76
C TYR A 17 -3.73 -3.87 17.94
N PRO A 18 -3.07 -3.98 19.10
CA PRO A 18 -3.47 -3.26 20.33
C PRO A 18 -2.84 -1.86 20.44
N PHE A 19 -2.35 -1.28 19.34
CA PHE A 19 -1.57 -0.05 19.36
C PHE A 19 -2.46 1.19 19.42
N GLU A 20 -2.05 2.16 20.24
CA GLU A 20 -2.71 3.46 20.32
C GLU A 20 -2.37 4.30 19.06
N PRO A 21 -3.35 5.00 18.51
CA PRO A 21 -3.13 5.81 17.31
C PRO A 21 -2.44 7.13 17.63
N ASN A 22 -1.43 7.50 16.86
CA ASN A 22 -0.86 8.84 16.83
C ASN A 22 -1.18 9.50 15.49
N TYR A 23 -1.32 10.81 15.48
CA TYR A 23 -1.68 11.56 14.28
C TYR A 23 -0.86 12.83 14.15
N THR A 24 -0.39 13.09 12.94
CA THR A 24 0.24 14.35 12.55
C THR A 24 -0.56 14.96 11.42
N GLN A 25 -0.85 16.25 11.48
CA GLN A 25 -1.52 16.98 10.41
C GLN A 25 -0.48 17.70 9.57
N ILE A 26 -0.55 17.52 8.26
CA ILE A 26 0.21 18.29 7.27
C ILE A 26 -0.72 19.17 6.45
N THR A 27 -0.14 20.12 5.72
CA THR A 27 -0.86 20.97 4.77
C THR A 27 -0.37 20.67 3.36
N THR A 28 -1.28 20.29 2.48
CA THR A 28 -0.97 19.96 1.09
C THR A 28 -0.81 21.24 0.24
N ASP A 29 -0.26 21.11 -0.98
CA ASP A 29 -0.03 22.18 -1.94
C ASP A 29 -1.29 23.02 -2.27
N ASP A 30 -2.47 22.41 -2.24
CA ASP A 30 -3.76 23.07 -2.44
C ASP A 30 -4.37 23.67 -1.15
N GLY A 31 -3.63 23.67 -0.04
CA GLY A 31 -4.06 24.18 1.26
C GLY A 31 -4.98 23.24 2.05
N SER A 32 -5.20 22.00 1.57
CA SER A 32 -6.00 21.01 2.31
C SER A 32 -5.23 20.48 3.53
N ALA A 33 -5.93 20.27 4.66
CA ALA A 33 -5.36 19.61 5.82
C ALA A 33 -5.46 18.09 5.65
N LEU A 34 -4.35 17.38 5.74
CA LEU A 34 -4.26 15.92 5.62
C LEU A 34 -3.70 15.34 6.91
N ARG A 35 -4.47 14.47 7.57
CA ARG A 35 -4.07 13.80 8.81
C ARG A 35 -3.39 12.47 8.50
N ILE A 36 -2.17 12.27 8.97
CA ILE A 36 -1.38 11.06 8.81
C ILE A 36 -1.30 10.33 10.15
N HIS A 37 -1.76 9.09 10.17
CA HIS A 37 -1.65 8.17 11.30
C HIS A 37 -0.27 7.53 11.35
N HIS A 38 0.24 7.25 12.55
CA HIS A 38 1.41 6.40 12.74
C HIS A 38 1.37 5.67 14.08
N LEU A 39 1.99 4.51 14.13
CA LEU A 39 2.38 3.84 15.36
C LEU A 39 3.64 4.49 15.90
N ASP A 40 3.76 4.60 17.23
CA ASP A 40 4.95 5.06 17.93
C ASP A 40 5.13 4.23 19.20
N GLU A 41 5.83 3.12 19.06
CA GLU A 41 5.93 2.07 20.05
C GLU A 41 7.38 1.88 20.52
N GLY A 42 7.54 1.51 21.80
CA GLY A 42 8.85 1.28 22.42
C GLY A 42 9.37 2.48 23.23
N ALA A 43 10.62 2.39 23.66
CA ALA A 43 11.25 3.42 24.48
C ALA A 43 11.51 4.69 23.64
N ARG A 44 11.18 5.88 24.18
CA ARG A 44 11.34 7.16 23.47
C ARG A 44 12.80 7.50 23.14
N ASP A 45 13.74 6.99 23.90
CA ASP A 45 15.19 7.12 23.73
C ASP A 45 15.82 5.94 22.97
N GLY A 46 15.03 4.96 22.54
CA GLY A 46 15.50 3.85 21.71
C GLY A 46 15.87 4.26 20.29
N ASP A 47 16.81 3.52 19.68
CA ASP A 47 17.15 3.72 18.26
C ASP A 47 15.90 3.57 17.39
N LEU A 48 15.65 4.58 16.53
CA LEU A 48 14.42 4.69 15.77
C LEU A 48 14.43 3.80 14.53
N VAL A 49 13.40 2.97 14.38
CA VAL A 49 13.10 2.18 13.17
C VAL A 49 11.81 2.71 12.54
N LEU A 50 11.92 3.29 11.35
CA LEU A 50 10.80 3.75 10.54
C LEU A 50 10.36 2.64 9.58
N CYS A 51 9.16 2.08 9.78
CA CYS A 51 8.61 1.00 8.97
C CYS A 51 7.60 1.53 7.95
N LEU A 52 7.98 1.60 6.68
CA LEU A 52 7.14 2.11 5.60
C LEU A 52 6.51 0.94 4.82
N HIS A 53 5.19 0.87 4.86
CA HIS A 53 4.40 -0.17 4.19
C HIS A 53 4.20 0.10 2.70
N GLY A 54 3.75 -0.92 1.97
CA GLY A 54 3.42 -0.85 0.55
C GLY A 54 1.91 -0.88 0.26
N GLN A 55 1.58 -1.18 -0.95
CA GLN A 55 0.24 -1.21 -1.51
C GLN A 55 -0.25 -2.69 -1.65
N PRO A 56 -1.46 -3.04 -1.29
CA PRO A 56 -2.54 -2.23 -0.69
C PRO A 56 -2.65 -2.36 0.84
N VAL A 57 -1.54 -2.55 1.51
CA VAL A 57 -1.46 -2.79 2.96
C VAL A 57 -1.39 -1.47 3.76
N TRP A 58 -1.25 -1.56 5.08
CA TRP A 58 -1.11 -0.44 6.01
C TRP A 58 -0.29 -0.89 7.23
N SER A 59 -0.09 -0.08 8.25
CA SER A 59 0.76 -0.38 9.42
C SER A 59 0.41 -1.71 10.11
N TYR A 60 -0.81 -2.24 9.91
CA TYR A 60 -1.20 -3.59 10.34
C TYR A 60 -0.23 -4.69 9.83
N LEU A 61 0.46 -4.46 8.71
CA LEU A 61 1.50 -5.35 8.20
C LEU A 61 2.56 -5.65 9.27
N TYR A 62 2.93 -4.64 10.03
CA TYR A 62 4.02 -4.69 11.00
C TYR A 62 3.59 -5.15 12.39
N ARG A 63 2.28 -5.41 12.64
CA ARG A 63 1.73 -5.75 13.96
C ARG A 63 2.48 -6.84 14.72
N LYS A 64 3.02 -7.82 14.01
CA LYS A 64 3.82 -8.90 14.62
C LYS A 64 5.29 -8.56 14.75
N MET A 65 5.81 -7.65 13.93
CA MET A 65 7.21 -7.24 13.97
C MET A 65 7.47 -6.22 15.08
N VAL A 66 6.53 -5.29 15.28
CA VAL A 66 6.63 -4.23 16.29
C VAL A 66 7.00 -4.78 17.69
N PRO A 67 6.32 -5.79 18.25
CA PRO A 67 6.66 -6.30 19.57
C PRO A 67 8.10 -6.85 19.68
N TYR A 68 8.62 -7.50 18.64
CA TYR A 68 10.00 -8.02 18.64
C TYR A 68 11.03 -6.89 18.62
N LEU A 69 10.79 -5.86 17.83
CA LEU A 69 11.70 -4.71 17.74
C LEU A 69 11.70 -3.92 19.06
N THR A 70 10.53 -3.66 19.64
CA THR A 70 10.41 -2.92 20.90
C THR A 70 10.99 -3.69 22.08
N GLN A 71 10.82 -5.01 22.13
CA GLN A 71 11.47 -5.88 23.13
C GLN A 71 13.01 -5.87 23.02
N SER A 72 13.53 -5.55 21.84
CA SER A 72 14.99 -5.37 21.62
C SER A 72 15.49 -3.96 21.95
N GLY A 73 14.65 -3.10 22.55
CA GLY A 73 15.01 -1.74 22.95
C GLY A 73 14.88 -0.70 21.84
N LEU A 74 14.32 -1.06 20.69
CA LEU A 74 14.11 -0.12 19.57
C LEU A 74 12.80 0.66 19.72
N ARG A 75 12.79 1.89 19.21
CA ARG A 75 11.55 2.67 19.00
C ARG A 75 11.07 2.45 17.57
N VAL A 76 9.82 2.03 17.41
CA VAL A 76 9.23 1.71 16.10
C VAL A 76 8.18 2.75 15.73
N ILE A 77 8.41 3.42 14.61
CA ILE A 77 7.46 4.32 13.98
C ILE A 77 6.95 3.64 12.71
N ALA A 78 5.62 3.48 12.60
CA ALA A 78 5.02 2.88 11.41
C ALA A 78 3.83 3.73 10.94
N PRO A 79 4.05 4.68 10.01
CA PRO A 79 2.98 5.50 9.46
C PRO A 79 2.11 4.70 8.51
N ASP A 80 0.85 5.12 8.41
CA ASP A 80 -0.01 4.77 7.29
C ASP A 80 0.16 5.83 6.20
N LEU A 81 0.56 5.42 5.01
CA LEU A 81 0.66 6.33 3.87
C LEU A 81 -0.69 7.02 3.59
N PRO A 82 -0.74 8.28 3.15
CA PRO A 82 -1.97 8.92 2.70
C PRO A 82 -2.75 8.06 1.71
N GLY A 83 -4.03 7.85 2.01
CA GLY A 83 -4.88 6.92 1.23
C GLY A 83 -5.00 5.52 1.82
N TYR A 84 -4.28 5.20 2.90
CA TYR A 84 -4.22 3.87 3.52
C TYR A 84 -4.50 3.92 5.03
N GLY A 85 -4.73 2.76 5.63
CA GLY A 85 -4.88 2.60 7.08
C GLY A 85 -5.81 3.61 7.73
N LYS A 86 -5.38 4.18 8.85
CA LYS A 86 -6.10 5.21 9.59
C LYS A 86 -5.79 6.64 9.10
N SER A 87 -4.87 6.82 8.14
CA SER A 87 -4.61 8.11 7.51
C SER A 87 -5.76 8.58 6.64
N ASP A 88 -5.88 9.88 6.48
CA ASP A 88 -6.86 10.50 5.59
C ASP A 88 -6.66 10.07 4.13
N LYS A 89 -7.74 10.09 3.37
CA LYS A 89 -7.80 9.55 2.01
C LYS A 89 -8.31 10.61 1.03
N PRO A 90 -7.46 11.19 0.19
CA PRO A 90 -7.92 11.93 -0.99
C PRO A 90 -8.94 11.13 -1.79
N ALA A 91 -10.04 11.76 -2.18
CA ALA A 91 -11.22 11.06 -2.71
C ALA A 91 -11.17 10.84 -4.22
N ALA A 92 -10.20 11.40 -4.93
CA ALA A 92 -10.00 11.21 -6.35
C ALA A 92 -8.69 10.48 -6.63
N ARG A 93 -8.66 9.66 -7.70
CA ARG A 93 -7.42 8.95 -8.10
C ARG A 93 -6.34 9.92 -8.55
N GLU A 94 -6.74 11.01 -9.15
CA GLU A 94 -5.91 12.08 -9.68
C GLU A 94 -5.20 12.89 -8.58
N ASP A 95 -5.65 12.75 -7.34
CA ASP A 95 -5.00 13.35 -6.17
C ASP A 95 -3.73 12.59 -5.75
N TYR A 96 -3.50 11.37 -6.28
CA TYR A 96 -2.36 10.55 -5.94
C TYR A 96 -1.30 10.56 -7.04
N SER A 97 -0.06 10.81 -6.66
CA SER A 97 1.12 10.55 -7.47
C SER A 97 2.27 10.11 -6.58
N TYR A 98 3.35 9.61 -7.18
CA TYR A 98 4.57 9.28 -6.45
C TYR A 98 5.16 10.52 -5.76
N GLU A 99 5.23 11.62 -6.50
CA GLU A 99 5.78 12.89 -6.01
C GLU A 99 4.99 13.40 -4.80
N ARG A 100 3.66 13.41 -4.88
CA ARG A 100 2.81 13.82 -3.76
C ARG A 100 2.96 12.92 -2.53
N GLN A 101 3.06 11.61 -2.73
CA GLN A 101 3.31 10.70 -1.59
C GLN A 101 4.65 11.00 -0.92
N VAL A 102 5.71 11.27 -1.71
CA VAL A 102 7.02 11.65 -1.18
C VAL A 102 6.95 12.99 -0.45
N GLU A 103 6.28 13.98 -1.03
CA GLU A 103 6.10 15.30 -0.43
C GLU A 103 5.35 15.22 0.90
N TRP A 104 4.19 14.57 0.93
CA TRP A 104 3.38 14.41 2.15
C TRP A 104 4.14 13.69 3.25
N MET A 105 4.86 12.62 2.91
CA MET A 105 5.66 11.88 3.89
C MET A 105 6.91 12.65 4.30
N GLY A 106 7.46 13.52 3.45
CA GLY A 106 8.53 14.46 3.79
C GLY A 106 8.08 15.49 4.83
N GLN A 107 6.95 16.15 4.59
CA GLN A 107 6.35 17.08 5.57
C GLN A 107 6.04 16.37 6.89
N TRP A 108 5.44 15.17 6.84
CA TRP A 108 5.18 14.37 8.04
C TRP A 108 6.46 14.05 8.81
N LEU A 109 7.55 13.73 8.12
CA LEU A 109 8.86 13.45 8.72
C LEU A 109 9.43 14.69 9.44
N GLU A 110 9.30 15.87 8.82
CA GLU A 110 9.77 17.15 9.35
C GLU A 110 8.95 17.59 10.56
N GLU A 111 7.60 17.50 10.48
CA GLU A 111 6.70 17.89 11.58
C GLU A 111 6.93 17.05 12.85
N ASN A 112 7.36 15.80 12.72
CA ASN A 112 7.68 14.93 13.85
C ASN A 112 9.14 15.02 14.30
N ASP A 113 9.99 15.73 13.55
CA ASP A 113 11.42 15.89 13.79
C ASP A 113 12.16 14.56 14.07
N PHE A 114 11.82 13.50 13.35
CA PHE A 114 12.51 12.23 13.48
C PHE A 114 13.92 12.29 12.87
N ASN A 115 14.89 11.78 13.63
CA ASN A 115 16.31 11.82 13.27
C ASN A 115 16.98 10.48 13.64
N ASN A 116 18.19 10.24 13.13
CA ASN A 116 18.98 9.01 13.32
C ASN A 116 18.19 7.74 12.96
N ILE A 117 17.44 7.80 11.86
CA ILE A 117 16.45 6.81 11.46
C ILE A 117 17.11 5.61 10.80
N THR A 118 16.73 4.40 11.24
CA THR A 118 16.86 3.19 10.42
C THR A 118 15.56 3.01 9.65
N VAL A 119 15.55 3.27 8.34
CA VAL A 119 14.35 3.02 7.53
C VAL A 119 14.24 1.56 7.12
N PHE A 120 13.07 0.95 7.34
CA PHE A 120 12.68 -0.35 6.79
C PHE A 120 11.57 -0.12 5.77
N GLY A 121 11.89 -0.26 4.47
CA GLY A 121 10.97 -0.02 3.36
C GLY A 121 10.56 -1.31 2.65
N GLN A 122 9.25 -1.48 2.43
CA GLN A 122 8.69 -2.62 1.70
C GLN A 122 7.77 -2.10 0.60
N ASP A 123 7.87 -2.65 -0.65
CA ASP A 123 7.04 -2.28 -1.81
C ASP A 123 7.07 -0.75 -2.03
N TRP A 124 5.92 -0.07 -2.09
CA TRP A 124 5.84 1.40 -2.18
C TRP A 124 6.54 2.12 -1.03
N GLY A 125 6.51 1.55 0.17
CA GLY A 125 7.28 2.09 1.31
C GLY A 125 8.79 2.10 1.05
N GLY A 126 9.29 1.18 0.22
CA GLY A 126 10.67 1.19 -0.23
C GLY A 126 10.96 2.30 -1.24
N LEU A 127 10.09 2.48 -2.24
CA LEU A 127 10.22 3.54 -3.25
C LEU A 127 10.17 4.94 -2.61
N ILE A 128 9.18 5.17 -1.75
CA ILE A 128 9.01 6.43 -1.01
C ILE A 128 10.16 6.62 -0.02
N GLY A 129 10.50 5.58 0.76
CA GLY A 129 11.55 5.64 1.78
C GLY A 129 12.92 5.96 1.20
N LEU A 130 13.30 5.34 0.08
CA LEU A 130 14.56 5.64 -0.60
C LEU A 130 14.61 7.09 -1.10
N ARG A 131 13.47 7.63 -1.54
CA ARG A 131 13.39 9.04 -1.95
C ARG A 131 13.47 9.98 -0.75
N LEU A 132 12.84 9.63 0.38
CA LEU A 132 12.99 10.39 1.62
C LEU A 132 14.44 10.42 2.09
N VAL A 133 15.15 9.28 2.04
CA VAL A 133 16.59 9.22 2.34
C VAL A 133 17.39 10.15 1.44
N ALA A 134 17.09 10.19 0.14
CA ALA A 134 17.78 11.07 -0.80
C ALA A 134 17.49 12.55 -0.56
N ASN A 135 16.26 12.89 -0.17
CA ASN A 135 15.84 14.28 0.08
C ASN A 135 16.29 14.81 1.46
N HIS A 136 16.43 13.92 2.46
CA HIS A 136 16.74 14.28 3.85
C HIS A 136 17.89 13.39 4.41
N PRO A 137 19.06 13.32 3.74
CA PRO A 137 20.11 12.34 4.06
C PRO A 137 20.59 12.42 5.52
N ASP A 138 20.60 13.62 6.10
CA ASP A 138 21.08 13.86 7.47
C ASP A 138 20.17 13.26 8.54
N ARG A 139 18.91 12.92 8.21
CA ARG A 139 17.97 12.30 9.14
C ARG A 139 18.09 10.79 9.23
N PHE A 140 18.75 10.15 8.26
CA PHE A 140 18.81 8.69 8.15
C PHE A 140 20.20 8.13 8.43
N ALA A 141 20.26 7.15 9.34
CA ALA A 141 21.50 6.46 9.68
C ALA A 141 21.68 5.15 8.91
N ARG A 142 20.59 4.41 8.62
CA ARG A 142 20.63 3.08 7.99
C ARG A 142 19.40 2.87 7.11
N VAL A 143 19.58 2.01 6.09
CA VAL A 143 18.53 1.63 5.14
C VAL A 143 18.42 0.11 5.10
N VAL A 144 17.22 -0.40 5.32
CA VAL A 144 16.85 -1.81 5.17
C VAL A 144 15.72 -1.92 4.16
N ILE A 145 15.93 -2.68 3.10
CA ILE A 145 14.98 -2.79 1.98
C ILE A 145 14.52 -4.23 1.84
N SER A 146 13.21 -4.41 1.71
CA SER A 146 12.56 -5.71 1.54
C SER A 146 11.47 -5.66 0.47
N ASN A 147 11.46 -6.62 -0.45
CA ASN A 147 10.43 -6.76 -1.47
C ASN A 147 10.06 -5.44 -2.18
N THR A 148 11.07 -4.69 -2.59
CA THR A 148 10.95 -3.45 -3.35
C THR A 148 12.05 -3.38 -4.40
N GLY A 149 12.03 -2.37 -5.23
CA GLY A 149 13.06 -2.12 -6.23
C GLY A 149 13.02 -0.67 -6.67
N LEU A 150 13.96 -0.31 -7.54
CA LEU A 150 13.89 0.91 -8.32
C LEU A 150 13.50 0.48 -9.74
N PRO A 151 12.22 0.44 -10.09
CA PRO A 151 11.78 0.00 -11.39
C PRO A 151 12.25 1.01 -12.44
N TYR A 152 13.27 0.63 -13.17
CA TYR A 152 13.82 1.41 -14.25
C TYR A 152 14.15 0.49 -15.43
N ASN A 153 13.50 0.70 -16.55
CA ASN A 153 13.75 -0.03 -17.78
C ASN A 153 14.03 0.96 -18.93
N PRO A 154 15.29 1.36 -19.14
CA PRO A 154 15.66 2.34 -20.17
C PRO A 154 15.52 1.82 -21.60
N THR A 155 15.38 0.50 -21.77
CA THR A 155 15.47 -0.17 -23.09
C THR A 155 14.22 -0.96 -23.45
N THR A 156 13.04 -0.49 -23.05
CA THR A 156 11.79 -1.13 -23.46
C THR A 156 11.63 -1.08 -24.98
N SER A 157 11.41 -2.22 -25.63
CA SER A 157 11.22 -2.27 -27.08
C SER A 157 9.92 -1.55 -27.49
N GLU A 158 9.90 -0.94 -28.68
CA GLU A 158 8.70 -0.31 -29.22
C GLU A 158 7.54 -1.30 -29.36
N GLN A 159 7.82 -2.56 -29.67
CA GLN A 159 6.81 -3.60 -29.77
C GLN A 159 6.15 -3.82 -28.40
N LEU A 160 6.92 -3.97 -27.34
CA LEU A 160 6.40 -4.17 -25.97
C LEU A 160 5.60 -2.94 -25.50
N LEU A 161 6.07 -1.73 -25.80
CA LEU A 161 5.32 -0.51 -25.51
C LEU A 161 3.94 -0.50 -26.20
N LYS A 162 3.88 -0.89 -27.47
CA LYS A 162 2.61 -1.01 -28.21
C LYS A 162 1.70 -2.09 -27.62
N GLU A 163 2.26 -3.25 -27.27
CA GLU A 163 1.50 -4.35 -26.64
C GLU A 163 0.87 -3.90 -25.29
N ILE A 164 1.66 -3.24 -24.44
CA ILE A 164 1.18 -2.72 -23.15
C ILE A 164 0.12 -1.64 -23.36
N GLN A 165 0.33 -0.73 -24.28
CA GLN A 165 -0.63 0.33 -24.60
C GLN A 165 -1.94 -0.25 -25.15
N GLN A 166 -1.85 -1.16 -26.10
CA GLN A 166 -3.01 -1.86 -26.65
C GLN A 166 -3.75 -2.64 -25.58
N PHE A 167 -3.05 -3.34 -24.70
CA PHE A 167 -3.67 -4.02 -23.57
C PHE A 167 -4.40 -3.04 -22.63
N ARG A 168 -3.80 -1.89 -22.35
CA ARG A 168 -4.42 -0.87 -21.47
C ARG A 168 -5.69 -0.28 -22.09
N THR A 169 -5.71 -0.05 -23.40
CA THR A 169 -6.86 0.60 -24.11
C THR A 169 -7.95 -0.38 -24.50
N ASP A 170 -7.58 -1.53 -25.07
CA ASP A 170 -8.53 -2.39 -25.81
C ASP A 170 -8.98 -3.61 -25.02
N ALA A 171 -8.15 -4.10 -24.05
CA ALA A 171 -8.52 -5.28 -23.28
C ALA A 171 -9.61 -4.94 -22.25
N PRO A 172 -10.54 -5.85 -21.97
CA PRO A 172 -11.48 -5.68 -20.85
C PRO A 172 -10.71 -5.66 -19.52
N THR A 173 -11.33 -5.07 -18.49
CA THR A 173 -10.80 -5.11 -17.12
C THR A 173 -10.53 -6.55 -16.70
N PRO A 174 -9.30 -6.92 -16.34
CA PRO A 174 -9.01 -8.29 -15.93
C PRO A 174 -9.80 -8.65 -14.67
N SER A 175 -10.31 -9.88 -14.61
CA SER A 175 -10.82 -10.41 -13.34
C SER A 175 -9.67 -10.66 -12.37
N LEU A 176 -9.96 -10.74 -11.06
CA LEU A 176 -8.95 -11.10 -10.04
C LEU A 176 -8.21 -12.40 -10.39
N MET A 177 -8.92 -13.39 -10.90
CA MET A 177 -8.33 -14.68 -11.31
C MET A 177 -7.43 -14.52 -12.53
N ALA A 178 -7.85 -13.73 -13.53
CA ALA A 178 -7.04 -13.45 -14.72
C ALA A 178 -5.75 -12.69 -14.35
N MET A 179 -5.87 -11.70 -13.46
CA MET A 179 -4.74 -10.94 -12.94
C MET A 179 -3.75 -11.85 -12.20
N GLN A 180 -4.23 -12.69 -11.29
CA GLN A 180 -3.39 -13.64 -10.56
C GLN A 180 -2.69 -14.62 -11.49
N LYS A 181 -3.40 -15.17 -12.48
CA LYS A 181 -2.81 -16.06 -13.49
C LYS A 181 -1.73 -15.34 -14.31
N ALA A 182 -1.94 -14.08 -14.67
CA ALA A 182 -0.95 -13.29 -15.39
C ALA A 182 0.32 -13.08 -14.55
N ILE A 183 0.19 -12.76 -13.26
CA ILE A 183 1.34 -12.52 -12.37
C ILE A 183 2.08 -13.81 -12.02
N SER A 184 1.35 -14.88 -11.68
CA SER A 184 1.95 -16.12 -11.16
C SER A 184 2.17 -17.21 -12.20
N GLY A 185 1.46 -17.18 -13.31
CA GLY A 185 1.31 -18.31 -14.22
C GLY A 185 1.90 -18.14 -15.62
N MET A 186 2.50 -17.00 -15.96
CA MET A 186 3.17 -16.82 -17.24
C MET A 186 4.68 -17.10 -17.12
N PRO A 187 5.18 -18.28 -17.51
CA PRO A 187 6.61 -18.59 -17.38
C PRO A 187 7.51 -17.71 -18.28
N SER A 188 6.96 -17.13 -19.34
CA SER A 188 7.71 -16.46 -20.43
C SER A 188 7.26 -15.04 -20.77
N GLY A 189 6.38 -14.41 -19.97
CA GLY A 189 5.93 -13.04 -20.26
C GLY A 189 6.87 -11.98 -19.69
N ASP A 190 7.00 -10.85 -20.41
CA ASP A 190 7.76 -9.70 -19.93
C ASP A 190 7.20 -9.18 -18.59
N PRO A 191 8.05 -8.89 -17.59
CA PRO A 191 7.62 -8.38 -16.28
C PRO A 191 6.75 -7.12 -16.36
N ALA A 192 7.03 -6.21 -17.31
CA ALA A 192 6.26 -4.99 -17.49
C ALA A 192 4.81 -5.28 -17.96
N LEU A 193 4.64 -6.25 -18.87
CA LEU A 193 3.30 -6.68 -19.32
C LEU A 193 2.54 -7.37 -18.18
N LYS A 194 3.18 -8.23 -17.39
CA LYS A 194 2.58 -8.84 -16.19
C LYS A 194 2.11 -7.78 -15.20
N PHE A 195 2.94 -6.77 -14.99
CA PHE A 195 2.60 -5.67 -14.09
C PHE A 195 1.46 -4.80 -14.64
N ALA A 196 1.34 -4.65 -15.96
CA ALA A 196 0.22 -3.95 -16.59
C ALA A 196 -1.14 -4.58 -16.26
N TYR A 197 -1.22 -5.92 -16.08
CA TYR A 197 -2.44 -6.58 -15.58
C TYR A 197 -2.82 -6.09 -14.18
N TRP A 198 -1.83 -5.97 -13.28
CA TRP A 198 -2.04 -5.45 -11.94
C TRP A 198 -2.49 -3.98 -11.96
N GLN A 199 -1.81 -3.14 -12.75
CA GLN A 199 -2.15 -1.73 -12.91
C GLN A 199 -3.59 -1.56 -13.40
N LYS A 200 -3.97 -2.26 -14.49
CA LYS A 200 -5.31 -2.18 -15.07
C LYS A 200 -6.38 -2.73 -14.12
N PHE A 201 -6.11 -3.85 -13.45
CA PHE A 201 -7.00 -4.40 -12.43
C PHE A 201 -7.25 -3.41 -11.30
N CYS A 202 -6.21 -2.83 -10.72
CA CYS A 202 -6.37 -1.85 -9.65
C CYS A 202 -7.13 -0.60 -10.11
N TRP A 203 -6.79 -0.09 -11.28
CA TRP A 203 -7.40 1.13 -11.81
C TRP A 203 -8.87 0.97 -12.14
N GLU A 204 -9.28 -0.11 -12.77
CA GLU A 204 -10.61 -0.29 -13.36
C GLU A 204 -11.56 -1.17 -12.54
N SER A 205 -11.05 -2.06 -11.68
CA SER A 205 -11.89 -2.98 -10.90
C SER A 205 -12.93 -2.22 -10.07
N GLU A 206 -14.20 -2.58 -10.18
CA GLU A 206 -15.27 -1.91 -9.43
C GLU A 206 -15.09 -2.03 -7.91
N GLN A 207 -14.68 -3.18 -7.42
CA GLN A 207 -14.67 -3.47 -5.99
C GLN A 207 -13.29 -3.48 -5.36
N LEU A 208 -12.21 -3.74 -6.10
CA LEU A 208 -10.85 -3.95 -5.59
C LEU A 208 -10.85 -4.66 -4.22
N PRO A 209 -10.94 -6.01 -4.16
CA PRO A 209 -11.18 -6.76 -2.95
C PRO A 209 -9.91 -6.93 -2.11
N VAL A 210 -9.47 -5.87 -1.42
CA VAL A 210 -8.19 -5.78 -0.71
C VAL A 210 -8.06 -6.90 0.32
N GLY A 211 -9.04 -7.07 1.21
CA GLY A 211 -8.98 -8.10 2.26
C GLY A 211 -8.92 -9.51 1.70
N MET A 212 -9.69 -9.82 0.64
CA MET A 212 -9.64 -11.14 0.01
C MET A 212 -8.27 -11.41 -0.62
N MET A 213 -7.70 -10.42 -1.30
CA MET A 213 -6.36 -10.52 -1.88
C MET A 213 -5.31 -10.79 -0.81
N MET A 214 -5.36 -10.06 0.31
CA MET A 214 -4.41 -10.21 1.40
C MET A 214 -4.59 -11.57 2.13
N GLN A 215 -5.83 -12.03 2.30
CA GLN A 215 -6.07 -13.38 2.83
C GLN A 215 -5.42 -14.44 1.94
N MET A 216 -5.59 -14.33 0.63
CA MET A 216 -5.00 -15.29 -0.32
C MET A 216 -3.48 -15.28 -0.30
N MET A 217 -2.87 -14.10 -0.22
CA MET A 217 -1.40 -13.95 -0.23
C MET A 217 -0.76 -14.43 1.08
N MET A 218 -1.36 -14.08 2.22
CA MET A 218 -0.72 -14.29 3.53
C MET A 218 -1.09 -15.64 4.17
N GLU A 219 -2.31 -16.12 3.95
CA GLU A 219 -2.81 -17.34 4.61
C GLU A 219 -2.81 -18.57 3.69
N ARG A 220 -2.75 -18.35 2.36
CA ARG A 220 -2.83 -19.43 1.35
C ARG A 220 -3.96 -20.42 1.64
N PRO A 221 -5.21 -19.95 1.73
CA PRO A 221 -6.33 -20.77 2.16
C PRO A 221 -6.54 -21.96 1.21
N SER A 222 -7.17 -23.03 1.72
CA SER A 222 -7.49 -24.19 0.92
C SER A 222 -8.44 -23.86 -0.24
N THR A 223 -8.44 -24.71 -1.28
CA THR A 223 -9.28 -24.50 -2.48
C THR A 223 -10.76 -24.30 -2.17
N PRO A 224 -11.41 -25.07 -1.27
CA PRO A 224 -12.81 -24.83 -0.91
C PRO A 224 -13.05 -23.44 -0.29
N VAL A 225 -12.18 -23.00 0.61
CA VAL A 225 -12.25 -21.67 1.22
C VAL A 225 -12.11 -20.57 0.17
N MET A 226 -11.16 -20.73 -0.77
CA MET A 226 -11.01 -19.82 -1.88
C MET A 226 -12.26 -19.77 -2.76
N ALA A 227 -12.83 -20.92 -3.12
CA ALA A 227 -14.03 -20.98 -3.96
C ALA A 227 -15.22 -20.25 -3.31
N VAL A 228 -15.46 -20.44 -2.01
CA VAL A 228 -16.51 -19.74 -1.27
C VAL A 228 -16.25 -18.23 -1.29
N ASN A 229 -15.03 -17.79 -0.98
CA ASN A 229 -14.69 -16.38 -0.96
C ASN A 229 -14.82 -15.73 -2.35
N PHE A 230 -14.42 -16.42 -3.42
CA PHE A 230 -14.61 -15.95 -4.80
C PHE A 230 -16.09 -15.81 -5.16
N LEU A 231 -16.91 -16.80 -4.85
CA LEU A 231 -18.35 -16.73 -5.09
C LEU A 231 -18.98 -15.56 -4.33
N MET A 232 -18.68 -15.43 -3.05
CA MET A 232 -19.19 -14.33 -2.23
C MET A 232 -18.74 -12.98 -2.74
N ASN A 233 -17.50 -12.87 -3.22
CA ASN A 233 -17.00 -11.62 -3.83
C ASN A 233 -17.72 -11.28 -5.13
N GLN A 234 -18.00 -12.27 -6.01
CA GLN A 234 -18.76 -12.03 -7.24
C GLN A 234 -20.18 -11.54 -6.98
N LEU A 235 -20.77 -12.00 -5.87
CA LEU A 235 -22.10 -11.57 -5.43
C LEU A 235 -22.08 -10.23 -4.66
N GLY A 236 -20.93 -9.60 -4.47
CA GLY A 236 -20.79 -8.40 -3.64
C GLY A 236 -20.95 -8.66 -2.14
N LEU A 237 -20.88 -9.92 -1.71
CA LEU A 237 -21.16 -10.36 -0.34
C LEU A 237 -19.93 -10.85 0.41
N PHE A 238 -18.72 -10.52 -0.04
CA PHE A 238 -17.48 -11.00 0.59
C PHE A 238 -17.42 -10.64 2.08
N ASN A 239 -17.94 -9.48 2.48
CA ASN A 239 -17.98 -9.05 3.88
C ASN A 239 -18.78 -10.00 4.78
N TYR A 240 -19.69 -10.78 4.22
CA TYR A 240 -20.51 -11.79 4.92
C TYR A 240 -20.02 -13.22 4.68
N SER A 241 -18.89 -13.41 4.00
CA SER A 241 -18.37 -14.75 3.77
C SER A 241 -18.02 -15.45 5.08
N PRO A 242 -18.51 -16.70 5.30
CA PRO A 242 -18.12 -17.49 6.47
C PRO A 242 -16.64 -17.87 6.47
N CYS A 243 -15.98 -17.73 5.33
CA CYS A 243 -14.56 -18.04 5.15
C CYS A 243 -13.66 -16.78 5.19
N ARG A 244 -14.22 -15.60 5.46
CA ARG A 244 -13.47 -14.35 5.62
C ARG A 244 -12.69 -14.36 6.92
N SER A 245 -11.36 -14.28 6.82
CA SER A 245 -10.48 -14.33 7.99
C SER A 245 -10.35 -12.99 8.71
N ASP A 246 -9.77 -13.01 9.91
CA ASP A 246 -9.42 -11.78 10.64
C ASP A 246 -8.39 -10.94 9.88
N VAL A 247 -7.49 -11.57 9.12
CA VAL A 247 -6.56 -10.86 8.23
C VAL A 247 -7.32 -10.10 7.15
N ALA A 248 -8.28 -10.76 6.48
CA ALA A 248 -9.10 -10.09 5.48
C ALA A 248 -9.89 -8.92 6.06
N LYS A 249 -10.49 -9.08 7.24
CA LYS A 249 -11.22 -8.01 7.95
C LYS A 249 -10.31 -6.82 8.22
N ALA A 250 -9.09 -7.06 8.74
CA ALA A 250 -8.16 -6.01 9.07
C ALA A 250 -7.65 -5.23 7.84
N TYR A 251 -7.42 -5.91 6.71
CA TYR A 251 -7.00 -5.21 5.49
C TYR A 251 -8.14 -4.51 4.74
N ASP A 252 -9.40 -4.89 4.99
CA ASP A 252 -10.57 -4.14 4.49
C ASP A 252 -10.98 -2.99 5.43
N ALA A 253 -10.57 -3.01 6.70
CA ALA A 253 -10.97 -2.02 7.71
C ALA A 253 -10.79 -0.55 7.25
N PRO A 254 -9.69 -0.16 6.56
CA PRO A 254 -9.52 1.19 6.05
C PRO A 254 -10.52 1.62 4.97
N PHE A 255 -11.25 0.68 4.37
CA PHE A 255 -12.00 0.87 3.14
C PHE A 255 -13.47 0.44 3.28
N PRO A 256 -14.31 1.20 4.01
CA PRO A 256 -15.73 0.88 4.21
C PRO A 256 -16.50 0.67 2.91
N ASP A 257 -16.14 1.41 1.86
CA ASP A 257 -16.68 1.29 0.51
C ASP A 257 -15.64 1.64 -0.56
N ALA A 258 -16.04 1.60 -1.84
CA ALA A 258 -15.15 1.82 -2.98
C ALA A 258 -14.55 3.23 -3.04
N SER A 259 -15.21 4.26 -2.47
CA SER A 259 -14.73 5.64 -2.49
C SER A 259 -13.46 5.85 -1.66
N TYR A 260 -13.22 4.99 -0.66
CA TYR A 260 -12.02 5.00 0.18
C TYR A 260 -10.81 4.32 -0.47
N LYS A 261 -10.96 3.69 -1.63
CA LYS A 261 -9.91 2.89 -2.30
C LYS A 261 -9.13 3.65 -3.37
N MET A 262 -9.21 4.99 -3.43
CA MET A 262 -8.58 5.75 -4.51
C MET A 262 -7.05 5.65 -4.50
N GLY A 263 -6.39 5.64 -3.33
CA GLY A 263 -4.96 5.39 -3.20
C GLY A 263 -4.56 4.00 -3.73
N PRO A 264 -5.12 2.89 -3.20
CA PRO A 264 -4.88 1.55 -3.72
C PRO A 264 -5.15 1.38 -5.23
N ARG A 265 -6.07 2.16 -5.78
CA ARG A 265 -6.37 2.13 -7.23
C ARG A 265 -5.33 2.85 -8.06
N ALA A 266 -4.90 4.03 -7.62
CA ALA A 266 -4.03 4.91 -8.38
C ALA A 266 -2.56 4.48 -8.35
N MET A 267 -2.04 4.17 -7.15
CA MET A 267 -0.61 3.99 -6.93
C MET A 267 0.06 2.97 -7.85
N PRO A 268 -0.49 1.79 -8.16
CA PRO A 268 0.16 0.87 -9.10
C PRO A 268 0.49 1.48 -10.47
N SER A 269 -0.33 2.45 -10.93
CA SER A 269 -0.12 3.09 -12.23
C SER A 269 1.06 4.08 -12.25
N HIS A 270 1.55 4.48 -11.08
CA HIS A 270 2.72 5.36 -10.93
C HIS A 270 4.05 4.60 -10.83
N VAL A 271 4.06 3.26 -10.89
CA VAL A 271 5.31 2.50 -11.00
C VAL A 271 5.85 2.60 -12.42
N PRO A 272 7.05 3.17 -12.63
CA PRO A 272 7.65 3.31 -13.96
C PRO A 272 8.18 1.94 -14.43
N THR A 273 7.35 1.16 -15.11
CA THR A 273 7.69 -0.18 -15.60
C THR A 273 8.29 -0.18 -17.00
N THR A 274 8.23 0.94 -17.71
CA THR A 274 8.75 1.11 -19.08
C THR A 274 9.46 2.44 -19.23
N SER A 275 10.29 2.57 -20.27
CA SER A 275 10.97 3.83 -20.61
C SER A 275 9.99 4.99 -20.90
N ALA A 276 8.74 4.69 -21.28
CA ALA A 276 7.72 5.70 -21.54
C ALA A 276 6.96 6.16 -20.26
N SER A 277 7.15 5.47 -19.15
CA SER A 277 6.52 5.78 -17.85
C SER A 277 7.53 6.29 -16.80
N ALA A 278 8.75 6.57 -17.21
CA ALA A 278 9.83 7.06 -16.36
C ALA A 278 9.87 8.60 -16.32
#